data_6677978c4bdac1cc94b5ab4f87bf8f79
#
_entry.id   6677978c4bdac1cc94b5ab4f87bf8f79
#
_cell.length_a   1.000
_cell.length_b   1.000
_cell.length_c   1.000
_cell.angle_alpha   90.00
_cell.angle_beta   90.00
_cell.angle_gamma   90.00
#
_symmetry.space_group_name_H-M   'P 1'
#
loop_
_entity.id
_entity.type
_entity.pdbx_description
1 polymer ?
#
loop_
_entity_poly.entity_id
_entity_poly.type
_entity_poly.pdbx_seq_one_letter_code
_entity_poly.pdbx_strand_id
1 'polypeptide(L)'
;MISGFGAALTAFGQTERARRPPKTSSPPGGGLHGGKRPRQRWLWAPVLASLILGAPGARAATGEVALTFDDLPALTLFADQSYVNYLNATLLRGLRRHRLPAIGFVNENKLDEIDRTQQIAVLKAWLDAGMNLGNHTYSHETPDKLGAAGYIADIARGEPVTRRLLKQHGKSLDWFRHPYLETGVPAAVKREIDNWLTAHGYRIAPVTINADDWEFAEPYDDAISRHDEARRRRIKAQYLAYTERTVAWYQTASDTLFGRQIAFIMLLHATRLNADCIDDIAKILRRRNLKGVTLEEAMKDPAYRLRDPYVGHDGIDWMERWSKELHKDLPWDSWQEPPDEIVQEYDRADNDRR
;
A
#
# COMPACT_ATOMS: atom_id res chain seq x y z
N MET A 1 -14.53 -31.93 10.71
CA MET A 1 -13.08 -31.66 10.75
C MET A 1 -12.88 -30.31 10.10
N ILE A 2 -13.00 -29.26 10.90
CA ILE A 2 -12.80 -27.86 10.48
C ILE A 2 -11.79 -27.32 11.50
N SER A 3 -10.52 -27.48 11.20
CA SER A 3 -9.46 -26.85 12.01
C SER A 3 -8.23 -26.70 11.09
N GLY A 4 -7.96 -25.47 10.65
CA GLY A 4 -6.76 -25.15 9.86
C GLY A 4 -6.75 -23.78 9.19
N PHE A 5 -7.81 -22.97 9.26
CA PHE A 5 -7.94 -21.73 8.49
C PHE A 5 -7.56 -20.43 9.23
N GLY A 6 -7.30 -20.49 10.54
CA GLY A 6 -7.10 -19.27 11.34
C GLY A 6 -5.67 -18.73 11.45
N ALA A 7 -4.67 -19.48 11.01
CA ALA A 7 -3.28 -19.17 11.36
C ALA A 7 -2.56 -18.17 10.42
N ALA A 8 -2.99 -18.04 9.18
CA ALA A 8 -2.28 -17.19 8.20
C ALA A 8 -2.58 -15.68 8.34
N LEU A 9 -3.78 -15.33 8.78
CA LEU A 9 -4.19 -13.93 8.95
C LEU A 9 -3.67 -13.30 10.27
N THR A 10 -3.43 -14.14 11.28
CA THR A 10 -2.96 -13.71 12.61
C THR A 10 -1.55 -13.10 12.64
N ALA A 11 -0.70 -13.47 11.69
CA ALA A 11 0.68 -12.97 11.64
C ALA A 11 0.77 -11.54 11.07
N PHE A 12 -0.24 -11.07 10.31
CA PHE A 12 -0.19 -9.79 9.61
C PHE A 12 -0.14 -8.59 10.57
N GLY A 13 -1.04 -8.52 11.54
CA GLY A 13 -1.15 -7.37 12.44
C GLY A 13 -0.02 -7.22 13.45
N GLN A 14 0.53 -8.31 13.95
CA GLN A 14 1.53 -8.25 15.01
C GLN A 14 2.93 -7.93 14.50
N THR A 15 3.26 -8.35 13.28
CA THR A 15 4.57 -8.09 12.69
C THR A 15 4.73 -6.66 12.20
N GLU A 16 3.69 -6.00 11.69
CA GLU A 16 3.79 -4.60 11.25
C GLU A 16 3.82 -3.59 12.40
N ARG A 17 3.16 -3.85 13.54
CA ARG A 17 3.16 -2.94 14.70
C ARG A 17 4.46 -2.89 15.48
N ALA A 18 5.19 -4.00 15.57
CA ALA A 18 6.48 -4.06 16.26
C ALA A 18 7.58 -3.25 15.56
N ARG A 19 7.31 -2.65 14.41
CA ARG A 19 8.27 -2.14 13.45
C ARG A 19 8.47 -0.63 13.47
N ARG A 20 7.58 0.12 14.14
CA ARG A 20 7.69 1.58 14.17
C ARG A 20 8.55 2.03 15.35
N PRO A 21 9.52 2.94 15.16
CA PRO A 21 10.36 3.39 16.25
C PRO A 21 9.52 4.07 17.34
N PRO A 22 9.81 3.84 18.64
CA PRO A 22 9.10 4.50 19.73
C PRO A 22 9.31 6.02 19.65
N LYS A 23 8.24 6.78 19.87
CA LYS A 23 8.28 8.24 19.96
C LYS A 23 9.35 8.68 20.94
N THR A 24 10.45 9.27 20.48
CA THR A 24 11.42 9.91 21.37
C THR A 24 10.80 11.19 21.91
N SER A 25 10.56 11.21 23.21
CA SER A 25 10.16 12.43 23.93
C SER A 25 11.27 13.47 23.88
N SER A 26 10.99 14.63 23.33
CA SER A 26 11.90 15.79 23.33
C SER A 26 12.15 16.29 24.76
N PRO A 27 13.37 16.69 25.14
CA PRO A 27 13.63 17.34 26.41
C PRO A 27 13.14 18.81 26.40
N PRO A 28 12.74 19.38 27.54
CA PRO A 28 12.28 20.77 27.61
C PRO A 28 13.47 21.72 27.48
N GLY A 29 13.46 22.55 26.44
CA GLY A 29 14.42 23.63 26.25
C GLY A 29 14.04 24.89 27.05
N GLY A 30 14.93 25.32 27.92
CA GLY A 30 14.86 26.63 28.56
C GLY A 30 15.74 27.65 27.85
N GLY A 31 15.37 28.96 28.00
CA GLY A 31 16.34 30.02 27.88
C GLY A 31 15.96 31.20 27.00
N LEU A 32 15.40 32.22 27.65
CA LEU A 32 15.21 33.61 27.18
C LEU A 32 16.57 34.28 26.88
N HIS A 33 16.65 35.06 25.80
CA HIS A 33 17.45 36.30 25.80
C HIS A 33 16.86 37.31 24.82
N GLY A 34 16.61 38.53 25.36
CA GLY A 34 16.13 39.69 24.65
C GLY A 34 17.24 40.44 23.91
N GLY A 35 16.90 40.99 22.77
CA GLY A 35 17.74 41.86 21.96
C GLY A 35 16.95 43.02 21.35
N LYS A 36 17.36 44.24 21.66
CA LYS A 36 16.72 45.53 21.34
C LYS A 36 16.71 45.80 19.83
N ARG A 37 15.61 46.38 19.35
CA ARG A 37 15.47 46.91 17.98
C ARG A 37 16.06 48.32 17.87
N PRO A 38 16.78 48.68 16.79
CA PRO A 38 16.98 50.09 16.41
C PRO A 38 15.88 50.53 15.43
N ARG A 39 15.41 51.76 15.67
CA ARG A 39 14.48 52.49 14.79
C ARG A 39 15.23 52.98 13.55
N GLN A 40 14.70 52.75 12.35
CA GLN A 40 15.18 53.40 11.13
C GLN A 40 14.07 54.15 10.40
N ARG A 41 14.47 55.32 9.91
CA ARG A 41 13.68 56.46 9.43
C ARG A 41 13.13 56.20 8.02
N TRP A 42 11.90 56.64 7.79
CA TRP A 42 11.26 56.63 6.48
C TRP A 42 11.87 57.66 5.54
N LEU A 43 12.27 57.24 4.36
CA LEU A 43 12.48 58.10 3.20
C LEU A 43 11.53 57.67 2.09
N TRP A 44 10.76 58.62 1.59
CA TRP A 44 9.79 58.45 0.50
C TRP A 44 10.56 58.40 -0.83
N ALA A 45 10.30 57.38 -1.68
CA ALA A 45 10.68 57.35 -3.08
C ALA A 45 9.47 56.95 -3.93
N PRO A 46 9.34 57.43 -5.18
CA PRO A 46 8.09 57.39 -5.92
C PRO A 46 7.82 55.99 -6.50
N VAL A 47 6.54 55.60 -6.45
CA VAL A 47 6.03 54.31 -6.99
C VAL A 47 5.99 54.42 -8.52
N LEU A 48 6.90 53.68 -9.19
CA LEU A 48 6.75 53.30 -10.57
C LEU A 48 5.82 52.08 -10.62
N ALA A 49 4.62 52.25 -11.13
CA ALA A 49 3.69 51.17 -11.38
C ALA A 49 4.20 50.32 -12.55
N SER A 50 4.93 49.26 -12.26
CA SER A 50 5.25 48.23 -13.24
C SER A 50 4.03 47.31 -13.38
N LEU A 51 3.41 47.32 -14.56
CA LEU A 51 2.45 46.32 -15.00
C LEU A 51 3.15 44.94 -14.99
N ILE A 52 2.95 44.19 -13.93
CA ILE A 52 3.31 42.77 -13.90
C ILE A 52 2.27 42.02 -14.77
N LEU A 53 2.62 41.80 -16.03
CA LEU A 53 1.98 40.75 -16.83
C LEU A 53 2.14 39.45 -16.08
N GLY A 54 1.06 38.97 -15.47
CA GLY A 54 1.03 37.69 -14.77
C GLY A 54 1.48 36.59 -15.72
N ALA A 55 2.67 36.04 -15.46
CA ALA A 55 3.09 34.78 -16.08
C ALA A 55 1.97 33.75 -15.79
N PRO A 56 1.55 32.94 -16.80
CA PRO A 56 0.60 31.86 -16.55
C PRO A 56 1.20 31.01 -15.43
N GLY A 57 0.49 30.94 -14.30
CA GLY A 57 0.96 30.16 -13.14
C GLY A 57 1.37 28.77 -13.61
N ALA A 58 2.62 28.41 -13.38
CA ALA A 58 3.11 27.08 -13.64
C ALA A 58 2.17 26.11 -12.93
N ARG A 59 1.34 25.38 -13.68
CA ARG A 59 0.48 24.34 -13.16
C ARG A 59 1.40 23.34 -12.47
N ALA A 60 1.26 23.20 -11.15
CA ALA A 60 2.05 22.24 -10.40
C ALA A 60 2.02 20.90 -11.14
N ALA A 61 3.18 20.30 -11.37
CA ALA A 61 3.26 19.02 -12.06
C ALA A 61 2.35 18.02 -11.35
N THR A 62 1.48 17.35 -12.09
CA THR A 62 0.60 16.32 -11.53
C THR A 62 1.49 15.13 -11.14
N GLY A 63 1.48 14.77 -9.85
CA GLY A 63 2.14 13.56 -9.38
C GLY A 63 1.45 12.30 -9.93
N GLU A 64 2.14 11.17 -9.85
CA GLU A 64 1.63 9.88 -10.35
C GLU A 64 1.52 8.87 -9.22
N VAL A 65 0.53 7.97 -9.32
CA VAL A 65 0.35 6.86 -8.37
C VAL A 65 -0.16 5.62 -9.10
N ALA A 66 0.51 4.50 -8.90
CA ALA A 66 0.03 3.17 -9.28
C ALA A 66 -0.71 2.55 -8.10
N LEU A 67 -1.93 2.07 -8.34
CA LEU A 67 -2.69 1.32 -7.33
C LEU A 67 -2.37 -0.17 -7.44
N THR A 68 -2.04 -0.78 -6.31
CA THR A 68 -1.77 -2.21 -6.20
C THR A 68 -2.67 -2.80 -5.11
N PHE A 69 -3.23 -3.99 -5.38
CA PHE A 69 -4.13 -4.68 -4.47
C PHE A 69 -3.58 -6.05 -4.16
N ASP A 70 -3.21 -6.27 -2.92
CA ASP A 70 -2.69 -7.56 -2.47
C ASP A 70 -3.85 -8.48 -2.05
N ASP A 71 -3.54 -9.75 -1.87
CA ASP A 71 -4.44 -10.78 -1.36
C ASP A 71 -5.64 -11.14 -2.23
N LEU A 72 -5.50 -11.06 -3.56
CA LEU A 72 -6.57 -11.55 -4.43
C LEU A 72 -6.78 -13.07 -4.28
N PRO A 73 -8.05 -13.54 -4.38
CA PRO A 73 -9.27 -12.83 -4.77
C PRO A 73 -9.86 -11.88 -3.74
N ALA A 74 -9.59 -12.07 -2.43
CA ALA A 74 -10.06 -11.19 -1.37
C ALA A 74 -9.27 -11.34 -0.08
N LEU A 75 -9.16 -10.25 0.68
CA LEU A 75 -8.89 -10.24 2.10
C LEU A 75 -10.20 -9.95 2.83
N THR A 76 -10.78 -10.97 3.49
CA THR A 76 -12.10 -10.88 4.14
C THR A 76 -12.27 -11.90 5.25
N LEU A 77 -13.14 -11.56 6.21
CA LEU A 77 -13.59 -12.46 7.29
C LEU A 77 -14.56 -13.54 6.81
N PHE A 78 -15.12 -13.42 5.61
CA PHE A 78 -16.23 -14.25 5.15
C PHE A 78 -15.80 -15.31 4.15
N ALA A 79 -16.11 -16.58 4.45
CA ALA A 79 -16.08 -17.66 3.48
C ALA A 79 -17.38 -17.67 2.64
N ASP A 80 -17.68 -16.54 1.98
CA ASP A 80 -18.90 -16.34 1.19
C ASP A 80 -18.55 -15.85 -0.23
N GLN A 81 -18.82 -16.70 -1.22
CA GLN A 81 -18.51 -16.39 -2.61
C GLN A 81 -19.29 -15.18 -3.13
N SER A 82 -20.55 -14.99 -2.71
CA SER A 82 -21.36 -13.84 -3.12
C SER A 82 -20.75 -12.54 -2.63
N TYR A 83 -20.21 -12.57 -1.41
CA TYR A 83 -19.49 -11.43 -0.82
C TYR A 83 -18.22 -11.09 -1.61
N VAL A 84 -17.41 -12.10 -1.92
CA VAL A 84 -16.19 -11.94 -2.74
C VAL A 84 -16.52 -11.42 -4.14
N ASN A 85 -17.55 -11.96 -4.77
CA ASN A 85 -18.00 -11.49 -6.08
C ASN A 85 -18.48 -10.02 -6.02
N TYR A 86 -19.25 -9.65 -4.99
CA TYR A 86 -19.74 -8.29 -4.82
C TYR A 86 -18.62 -7.28 -4.63
N LEU A 87 -17.65 -7.55 -3.73
CA LEU A 87 -16.54 -6.62 -3.48
C LEU A 87 -15.71 -6.39 -4.73
N ASN A 88 -15.34 -7.46 -5.46
CA ASN A 88 -14.55 -7.33 -6.69
C ASN A 88 -15.31 -6.60 -7.80
N ALA A 89 -16.58 -6.94 -8.02
CA ALA A 89 -17.40 -6.25 -9.02
C ALA A 89 -17.56 -4.75 -8.70
N THR A 90 -17.66 -4.38 -7.42
CA THR A 90 -17.79 -3.00 -6.97
C THR A 90 -16.47 -2.25 -7.13
N LEU A 91 -15.36 -2.87 -6.69
CA LEU A 91 -14.01 -2.32 -6.82
C LEU A 91 -13.65 -2.06 -8.30
N LEU A 92 -13.78 -3.06 -9.15
CA LEU A 92 -13.48 -2.97 -10.58
C LEU A 92 -14.33 -1.92 -11.30
N ARG A 93 -15.61 -1.82 -10.93
CA ARG A 93 -16.51 -0.79 -11.47
C ARG A 93 -16.05 0.62 -11.10
N GLY A 94 -15.59 0.83 -9.86
CA GLY A 94 -15.03 2.10 -9.39
C GLY A 94 -13.70 2.44 -10.07
N LEU A 95 -12.76 1.50 -10.14
CA LEU A 95 -11.49 1.66 -10.83
C LEU A 95 -11.69 2.10 -12.30
N ARG A 96 -12.58 1.42 -13.02
CA ARG A 96 -12.92 1.78 -14.42
C ARG A 96 -13.57 3.16 -14.52
N ARG A 97 -14.52 3.48 -13.64
CA ARG A 97 -15.22 4.79 -13.62
C ARG A 97 -14.23 5.93 -13.48
N HIS A 98 -13.24 5.78 -12.62
CA HIS A 98 -12.24 6.80 -12.35
C HIS A 98 -11.00 6.70 -13.23
N ARG A 99 -10.95 5.74 -14.16
CA ARG A 99 -9.80 5.46 -15.04
C ARG A 99 -8.50 5.27 -14.23
N LEU A 100 -8.59 4.49 -13.16
CA LEU A 100 -7.47 4.13 -12.30
C LEU A 100 -6.96 2.75 -12.72
N PRO A 101 -5.83 2.66 -13.44
CA PRO A 101 -5.19 1.36 -13.69
C PRO A 101 -4.79 0.74 -12.36
N ALA A 102 -4.86 -0.59 -12.29
CA ALA A 102 -4.46 -1.32 -11.10
C ALA A 102 -3.85 -2.68 -11.44
N ILE A 103 -3.11 -3.23 -10.50
CA ILE A 103 -2.63 -4.60 -10.52
C ILE A 103 -3.04 -5.29 -9.22
N GLY A 104 -3.50 -6.55 -9.32
CA GLY A 104 -3.81 -7.39 -8.16
C GLY A 104 -2.75 -8.48 -7.99
N PHE A 105 -2.27 -8.71 -6.77
CA PHE A 105 -1.33 -9.76 -6.42
C PHE A 105 -2.07 -10.94 -5.81
N VAL A 106 -1.87 -12.13 -6.39
CA VAL A 106 -2.72 -13.30 -6.18
C VAL A 106 -2.03 -14.31 -5.26
N ASN A 107 -2.75 -14.78 -4.23
CA ASN A 107 -2.41 -15.99 -3.50
C ASN A 107 -3.26 -17.15 -4.05
N GLU A 108 -2.65 -18.07 -4.78
CA GLU A 108 -3.43 -19.12 -5.46
C GLU A 108 -4.05 -20.16 -4.51
N ASN A 109 -3.61 -20.27 -3.24
CA ASN A 109 -4.29 -21.09 -2.23
C ASN A 109 -5.74 -20.63 -1.98
N LYS A 110 -5.96 -19.31 -1.99
CA LYS A 110 -7.29 -18.72 -1.77
C LYS A 110 -8.32 -19.14 -2.84
N LEU A 111 -7.86 -19.64 -3.99
CA LEU A 111 -8.76 -20.13 -5.03
C LEU A 111 -9.52 -21.39 -4.61
N ASP A 112 -9.00 -22.14 -3.63
CA ASP A 112 -9.59 -23.37 -3.12
C ASP A 112 -10.40 -23.20 -1.82
N GLU A 113 -10.46 -21.96 -1.29
CA GLU A 113 -11.11 -21.70 -0.01
C GLU A 113 -12.65 -21.75 -0.07
N ILE A 114 -13.24 -21.44 -1.24
CA ILE A 114 -14.69 -21.40 -1.42
C ILE A 114 -15.07 -22.15 -2.70
N ASP A 115 -15.54 -21.45 -3.73
CA ASP A 115 -15.84 -22.01 -5.06
C ASP A 115 -14.69 -21.70 -6.03
N ARG A 116 -13.82 -22.66 -6.27
CA ARG A 116 -12.64 -22.49 -7.14
C ARG A 116 -12.99 -21.91 -8.51
N THR A 117 -14.10 -22.33 -9.10
CA THR A 117 -14.52 -21.86 -10.43
C THR A 117 -14.85 -20.37 -10.41
N GLN A 118 -15.59 -19.94 -9.40
CA GLN A 118 -15.94 -18.55 -9.24
C GLN A 118 -14.75 -17.69 -8.78
N GLN A 119 -13.86 -18.21 -7.92
CA GLN A 119 -12.62 -17.51 -7.55
C GLN A 119 -11.73 -17.26 -8.77
N ILE A 120 -11.57 -18.23 -9.66
CA ILE A 120 -10.87 -18.06 -10.95
C ILE A 120 -11.60 -17.02 -11.83
N ALA A 121 -12.93 -17.03 -11.84
CA ALA A 121 -13.71 -16.04 -12.59
C ALA A 121 -13.51 -14.62 -12.06
N VAL A 122 -13.28 -14.43 -10.75
CA VAL A 122 -12.89 -13.14 -10.17
C VAL A 122 -11.57 -12.66 -10.75
N LEU A 123 -10.54 -13.50 -10.80
CA LEU A 123 -9.24 -13.12 -11.40
C LEU A 123 -9.39 -12.77 -12.89
N LYS A 124 -10.20 -13.56 -13.60
CA LYS A 124 -10.51 -13.25 -15.00
C LYS A 124 -11.20 -11.89 -15.16
N ALA A 125 -12.14 -11.56 -14.25
CA ALA A 125 -12.82 -10.28 -14.28
C ALA A 125 -11.88 -9.08 -14.10
N TRP A 126 -10.81 -9.22 -13.32
CA TRP A 126 -9.75 -8.19 -13.24
C TRP A 126 -9.10 -7.95 -14.59
N LEU A 127 -8.72 -9.02 -15.30
CA LEU A 127 -8.11 -8.91 -16.63
C LEU A 127 -9.09 -8.37 -17.69
N ASP A 128 -10.35 -8.84 -17.68
CA ASP A 128 -11.41 -8.35 -18.56
C ASP A 128 -11.73 -6.86 -18.31
N ALA A 129 -11.52 -6.38 -17.09
CA ALA A 129 -11.64 -4.96 -16.74
C ALA A 129 -10.43 -4.11 -17.18
N GLY A 130 -9.42 -4.72 -17.80
CA GLY A 130 -8.19 -4.04 -18.24
C GLY A 130 -7.11 -3.90 -17.16
N MET A 131 -7.31 -4.49 -15.99
CA MET A 131 -6.33 -4.51 -14.90
C MET A 131 -5.22 -5.55 -15.18
N ASN A 132 -4.22 -5.64 -14.30
CA ASN A 132 -3.16 -6.64 -14.40
C ASN A 132 -3.18 -7.57 -13.18
N LEU A 133 -2.41 -8.67 -13.25
CA LEU A 133 -2.20 -9.59 -12.13
C LEU A 133 -0.71 -9.81 -11.90
N GLY A 134 -0.34 -10.07 -10.65
CA GLY A 134 0.99 -10.44 -10.19
C GLY A 134 0.92 -11.64 -9.24
N ASN A 135 2.08 -12.20 -8.91
CA ASN A 135 2.22 -13.33 -7.98
C ASN A 135 2.47 -12.79 -6.56
N HIS A 136 1.73 -13.32 -5.57
CA HIS A 136 1.88 -13.01 -4.15
C HIS A 136 2.19 -14.26 -3.31
N THR A 137 2.93 -15.21 -3.88
CA THR A 137 3.12 -16.58 -3.41
C THR A 137 1.85 -17.44 -3.42
N TYR A 138 1.98 -18.72 -3.09
CA TYR A 138 0.81 -19.59 -2.95
C TYR A 138 0.15 -19.42 -1.59
N SER A 139 0.93 -19.52 -0.50
CA SER A 139 0.41 -19.64 0.87
C SER A 139 0.40 -18.35 1.68
N HIS A 140 0.95 -17.24 1.13
CA HIS A 140 1.15 -15.98 1.85
C HIS A 140 2.06 -16.13 3.10
N GLU A 141 3.00 -17.08 3.08
CA GLU A 141 3.96 -17.26 4.18
C GLU A 141 5.24 -16.44 3.96
N THR A 142 5.97 -16.19 5.05
CA THR A 142 7.19 -15.39 5.02
C THR A 142 8.41 -16.21 4.59
N PRO A 143 9.45 -15.57 4.01
CA PRO A 143 10.73 -16.23 3.76
C PRO A 143 11.38 -16.77 5.04
N ASP A 144 11.18 -16.10 6.16
CA ASP A 144 11.76 -16.50 7.46
C ASP A 144 11.16 -17.81 7.96
N LYS A 145 9.86 -18.04 7.69
CA LYS A 145 9.19 -19.29 8.06
C LYS A 145 9.56 -20.45 7.13
N LEU A 146 9.65 -20.20 5.83
CA LEU A 146 9.82 -21.25 4.82
C LEU A 146 11.29 -21.52 4.46
N GLY A 147 12.21 -20.60 4.76
CA GLY A 147 13.55 -20.59 4.19
C GLY A 147 13.56 -20.31 2.68
N ALA A 148 14.73 -20.07 2.09
CA ALA A 148 14.83 -19.67 0.68
C ALA A 148 14.22 -20.72 -0.26
N ALA A 149 14.59 -22.00 -0.13
CA ALA A 149 14.10 -23.07 -1.01
C ALA A 149 12.58 -23.29 -0.87
N GLY A 150 12.06 -23.27 0.36
CA GLY A 150 10.61 -23.41 0.62
C GLY A 150 9.82 -22.24 0.05
N TYR A 151 10.33 -21.02 0.24
CA TYR A 151 9.69 -19.81 -0.28
C TYR A 151 9.68 -19.76 -1.82
N ILE A 152 10.79 -20.14 -2.45
CA ILE A 152 10.88 -20.27 -3.91
C ILE A 152 9.87 -21.31 -4.44
N ALA A 153 9.76 -22.46 -3.77
CA ALA A 153 8.77 -23.47 -4.12
C ALA A 153 7.33 -22.95 -3.99
N ASP A 154 7.08 -22.11 -2.96
CA ASP A 154 5.77 -21.49 -2.73
C ASP A 154 5.44 -20.42 -3.79
N ILE A 155 6.42 -19.61 -4.23
CA ILE A 155 6.28 -18.70 -5.37
C ILE A 155 5.90 -19.49 -6.63
N ALA A 156 6.64 -20.54 -6.96
CA ALA A 156 6.40 -21.35 -8.15
C ALA A 156 5.02 -22.05 -8.10
N ARG A 157 4.57 -22.45 -6.91
CA ARG A 157 3.24 -23.03 -6.71
C ARG A 157 2.11 -22.01 -6.92
N GLY A 158 2.35 -20.73 -6.66
CA GLY A 158 1.41 -19.62 -6.84
C GLY A 158 1.28 -19.08 -8.26
N GLU A 159 1.77 -19.80 -9.30
CA GLU A 159 1.79 -19.29 -10.68
C GLU A 159 0.75 -19.88 -11.64
N PRO A 160 0.38 -21.17 -11.55
CA PRO A 160 -0.20 -21.89 -12.68
C PRO A 160 -1.51 -21.29 -13.20
N VAL A 161 -2.39 -20.86 -12.32
CA VAL A 161 -3.69 -20.29 -12.70
C VAL A 161 -3.51 -18.89 -13.23
N THR A 162 -2.79 -18.03 -12.48
CA THR A 162 -2.54 -16.63 -12.82
C THR A 162 -1.79 -16.51 -14.15
N ARG A 163 -0.73 -17.29 -14.34
CA ARG A 163 0.06 -17.33 -15.58
C ARG A 163 -0.79 -17.73 -16.79
N ARG A 164 -1.65 -18.75 -16.62
CA ARG A 164 -2.56 -19.18 -17.69
C ARG A 164 -3.56 -18.10 -18.06
N LEU A 165 -4.18 -17.44 -17.08
CA LEU A 165 -5.15 -16.37 -17.31
C LEU A 165 -4.51 -15.17 -18.03
N LEU A 166 -3.33 -14.74 -17.58
CA LEU A 166 -2.56 -13.68 -18.23
C LEU A 166 -2.23 -14.02 -19.68
N LYS A 167 -1.74 -15.25 -19.94
CA LYS A 167 -1.46 -15.72 -21.30
C LYS A 167 -2.69 -15.67 -22.21
N GLN A 168 -3.87 -16.03 -21.71
CA GLN A 168 -5.15 -15.94 -22.44
C GLN A 168 -5.51 -14.50 -22.81
N HIS A 169 -5.00 -13.49 -22.06
CA HIS A 169 -5.17 -12.07 -22.31
C HIS A 169 -3.98 -11.41 -23.03
N GLY A 170 -3.05 -12.22 -23.58
CA GLY A 170 -1.86 -11.69 -24.28
C GLY A 170 -0.86 -11.01 -23.36
N LYS A 171 -0.86 -11.33 -22.07
CA LYS A 171 0.02 -10.78 -21.04
C LYS A 171 0.94 -11.84 -20.47
N SER A 172 2.01 -11.42 -19.80
CA SER A 172 2.92 -12.27 -19.03
C SER A 172 2.80 -12.03 -17.52
N LEU A 173 3.23 -13.02 -16.74
CA LEU A 173 3.32 -12.90 -15.28
C LEU A 173 4.72 -12.40 -14.91
N ASP A 174 4.88 -11.07 -14.86
CA ASP A 174 6.17 -10.41 -14.72
C ASP A 174 6.34 -9.74 -13.33
N TRP A 175 5.27 -9.65 -12.55
CA TRP A 175 5.28 -8.94 -11.27
C TRP A 175 5.13 -9.89 -10.09
N PHE A 176 5.99 -9.65 -9.09
CA PHE A 176 5.97 -10.34 -7.81
C PHE A 176 5.90 -9.32 -6.66
N ARG A 177 5.12 -9.62 -5.64
CA ARG A 177 5.09 -8.89 -4.37
C ARG A 177 5.37 -9.86 -3.24
N HIS A 178 6.33 -9.52 -2.39
CA HIS A 178 6.58 -10.28 -1.17
C HIS A 178 5.42 -10.12 -0.19
N PRO A 179 4.85 -11.22 0.36
CA PRO A 179 3.99 -11.15 1.54
C PRO A 179 4.65 -10.34 2.66
N TYR A 180 3.86 -9.52 3.34
CA TYR A 180 4.32 -8.63 4.42
C TYR A 180 5.47 -7.68 4.04
N LEU A 181 5.81 -7.53 2.78
CA LEU A 181 7.01 -6.86 2.26
C LEU A 181 8.33 -7.46 2.78
N GLU A 182 8.33 -8.63 3.36
CA GLU A 182 9.50 -9.32 3.92
C GLU A 182 10.34 -9.97 2.84
N THR A 183 11.66 -9.76 2.88
CA THR A 183 12.59 -10.23 1.84
C THR A 183 13.48 -11.39 2.27
N GLY A 184 13.37 -11.77 3.56
CA GLY A 184 14.13 -12.87 4.16
C GLY A 184 15.47 -12.51 4.78
N VAL A 185 15.82 -13.24 5.84
CA VAL A 185 17.04 -13.10 6.64
C VAL A 185 17.69 -14.49 6.78
N PRO A 186 19.01 -14.60 6.73
CA PRO A 186 20.04 -13.54 6.50
C PRO A 186 20.11 -13.12 5.03
N ALA A 187 20.97 -12.16 4.72
CA ALA A 187 21.17 -11.66 3.36
C ALA A 187 21.43 -12.74 2.29
N ALA A 188 21.88 -13.93 2.66
CA ALA A 188 22.03 -15.08 1.75
C ALA A 188 20.66 -15.57 1.27
N VAL A 189 19.65 -15.66 2.15
CA VAL A 189 18.27 -16.04 1.82
C VAL A 189 17.69 -15.04 0.83
N LYS A 190 17.74 -13.74 1.14
CA LYS A 190 17.28 -12.69 0.20
C LYS A 190 17.95 -12.83 -1.18
N ARG A 191 19.28 -12.97 -1.23
CA ARG A 191 19.99 -13.09 -2.52
C ARG A 191 19.57 -14.31 -3.32
N GLU A 192 19.33 -15.46 -2.68
CA GLU A 192 18.88 -16.67 -3.35
C GLU A 192 17.48 -16.46 -3.96
N ILE A 193 16.56 -15.85 -3.21
CA ILE A 193 15.22 -15.50 -3.68
C ILE A 193 15.28 -14.49 -4.83
N ASP A 194 16.02 -13.39 -4.68
CA ASP A 194 16.16 -12.35 -5.70
C ASP A 194 16.75 -12.90 -7.02
N ASN A 195 17.75 -13.77 -6.91
CA ASN A 195 18.37 -14.43 -8.08
C ASN A 195 17.35 -15.33 -8.79
N TRP A 196 16.56 -16.09 -8.04
CA TRP A 196 15.55 -16.96 -8.61
C TRP A 196 14.44 -16.13 -9.30
N LEU A 197 13.93 -15.11 -8.64
CA LEU A 197 12.93 -14.18 -9.20
C LEU A 197 13.43 -13.58 -10.53
N THR A 198 14.65 -13.06 -10.53
CA THR A 198 15.27 -12.48 -11.74
C THR A 198 15.42 -13.50 -12.86
N ALA A 199 15.91 -14.72 -12.55
CA ALA A 199 16.09 -15.80 -13.53
C ALA A 199 14.76 -16.28 -14.12
N HIS A 200 13.65 -16.13 -13.40
CA HIS A 200 12.30 -16.50 -13.85
C HIS A 200 11.51 -15.32 -14.44
N GLY A 201 12.17 -14.17 -14.68
CA GLY A 201 11.58 -13.02 -15.35
C GLY A 201 10.69 -12.15 -14.46
N TYR A 202 10.73 -12.33 -13.14
CA TYR A 202 9.99 -11.51 -12.22
C TYR A 202 10.70 -10.17 -11.92
N ARG A 203 9.87 -9.17 -11.73
CA ARG A 203 10.24 -7.87 -11.16
C ARG A 203 9.51 -7.72 -9.83
N ILE A 204 10.22 -7.28 -8.81
CA ILE A 204 9.61 -7.02 -7.50
C ILE A 204 8.82 -5.72 -7.58
N ALA A 205 7.56 -5.75 -7.15
CA ALA A 205 6.71 -4.57 -7.03
C ALA A 205 6.95 -3.90 -5.68
N PRO A 206 7.56 -2.70 -5.64
CA PRO A 206 7.79 -1.97 -4.41
C PRO A 206 6.49 -1.34 -3.85
N VAL A 207 6.55 -0.86 -2.60
CA VAL A 207 5.51 -0.03 -1.98
C VAL A 207 6.12 1.27 -1.52
N THR A 208 5.48 2.40 -1.84
CA THR A 208 5.90 3.73 -1.41
C THR A 208 4.78 4.54 -0.77
N ILE A 209 3.57 3.98 -0.70
CA ILE A 209 2.47 4.44 0.15
C ILE A 209 1.82 3.19 0.75
N ASN A 210 1.89 3.04 2.06
CA ASN A 210 1.14 2.07 2.84
C ASN A 210 0.17 2.80 3.76
N ALA A 211 -1.14 2.56 3.59
CA ALA A 211 -2.20 3.23 4.35
C ALA A 211 -2.89 2.29 5.35
N ASP A 212 -2.26 1.18 5.68
CA ASP A 212 -2.70 0.20 6.69
C ASP A 212 -4.21 -0.16 6.57
N ASP A 213 -4.70 -0.25 5.34
CA ASP A 213 -6.12 -0.47 5.04
C ASP A 213 -6.67 -1.77 5.63
N TRP A 214 -5.82 -2.77 5.80
CA TRP A 214 -6.12 -4.06 6.40
C TRP A 214 -6.53 -3.94 7.88
N GLU A 215 -5.96 -3.01 8.66
CA GLU A 215 -6.36 -2.76 10.04
C GLU A 215 -7.81 -2.24 10.14
N PHE A 216 -8.29 -1.54 9.13
CA PHE A 216 -9.67 -1.04 9.07
C PHE A 216 -10.63 -2.06 8.42
N ALA A 217 -10.13 -2.93 7.54
CA ALA A 217 -10.97 -3.81 6.73
C ALA A 217 -11.63 -4.90 7.57
N GLU A 218 -10.93 -5.52 8.51
CA GLU A 218 -11.51 -6.55 9.36
C GLU A 218 -12.57 -6.01 10.35
N PRO A 219 -12.33 -4.90 11.09
CA PRO A 219 -13.39 -4.24 11.85
C PRO A 219 -14.59 -3.83 10.99
N TYR A 220 -14.35 -3.47 9.72
CA TYR A 220 -15.42 -3.13 8.78
C TYR A 220 -16.27 -4.36 8.41
N ASP A 221 -15.62 -5.49 8.14
CA ASP A 221 -16.29 -6.76 7.88
C ASP A 221 -17.07 -7.24 9.12
N ASP A 222 -16.49 -7.14 10.32
CA ASP A 222 -17.17 -7.48 11.58
C ASP A 222 -18.42 -6.59 11.79
N ALA A 223 -18.33 -5.28 11.51
CA ALA A 223 -19.48 -4.39 11.58
C ALA A 223 -20.59 -4.78 10.58
N ILE A 224 -20.21 -5.28 9.39
CA ILE A 224 -21.20 -5.81 8.42
C ILE A 224 -21.85 -7.07 8.96
N SER A 225 -21.09 -8.02 9.54
CA SER A 225 -21.61 -9.26 10.10
C SER A 225 -22.64 -9.04 11.20
N ARG A 226 -22.43 -7.98 11.99
CA ARG A 226 -23.29 -7.58 13.10
C ARG A 226 -24.43 -6.63 12.69
N HIS A 227 -24.53 -6.29 11.41
CA HIS A 227 -25.49 -5.29 10.89
C HIS A 227 -25.36 -3.92 11.59
N ASP A 228 -24.15 -3.56 12.07
CA ASP A 228 -23.87 -2.29 12.75
C ASP A 228 -23.50 -1.18 11.74
N GLU A 229 -24.52 -0.58 11.16
CA GLU A 229 -24.37 0.48 10.17
C GLU A 229 -23.75 1.78 10.75
N ALA A 230 -23.87 2.02 12.05
CA ALA A 230 -23.28 3.19 12.69
C ALA A 230 -21.74 3.01 12.79
N ARG A 231 -21.30 1.84 13.26
CA ARG A 231 -19.92 1.45 13.35
C ARG A 231 -19.28 1.41 11.96
N ARG A 232 -19.94 0.80 11.00
CA ARG A 232 -19.49 0.74 9.60
C ARG A 232 -19.22 2.12 9.00
N ARG A 233 -20.16 3.08 9.18
CA ARG A 233 -19.96 4.47 8.73
C ARG A 233 -18.80 5.17 9.44
N ARG A 234 -18.64 4.96 10.74
CA ARG A 234 -17.53 5.50 11.52
C ARG A 234 -16.18 4.99 11.00
N ILE A 235 -16.02 3.66 10.86
CA ILE A 235 -14.79 3.02 10.37
C ILE A 235 -14.44 3.56 8.97
N LYS A 236 -15.42 3.62 8.07
CA LYS A 236 -15.22 4.21 6.74
C LYS A 236 -14.72 5.65 6.81
N ALA A 237 -15.29 6.49 7.66
CA ALA A 237 -14.89 7.88 7.80
C ALA A 237 -13.46 8.01 8.37
N GLN A 238 -13.11 7.22 9.37
CA GLN A 238 -11.77 7.16 9.97
C GLN A 238 -10.73 6.68 8.95
N TYR A 239 -11.04 5.63 8.19
CA TYR A 239 -10.18 5.12 7.14
C TYR A 239 -9.86 6.18 6.08
N LEU A 240 -10.88 6.85 5.54
CA LEU A 240 -10.68 7.86 4.51
C LEU A 240 -9.87 9.07 5.02
N ALA A 241 -10.13 9.51 6.27
CA ALA A 241 -9.37 10.58 6.89
C ALA A 241 -7.90 10.17 7.13
N TYR A 242 -7.69 8.94 7.57
CA TYR A 242 -6.34 8.37 7.76
C TYR A 242 -5.60 8.26 6.42
N THR A 243 -6.23 7.67 5.40
CA THR A 243 -5.65 7.52 4.05
C THR A 243 -5.22 8.88 3.47
N GLU A 244 -6.03 9.93 3.61
CA GLU A 244 -5.67 11.25 3.08
C GLU A 244 -4.45 11.86 3.79
N ARG A 245 -4.35 11.71 5.13
CA ARG A 245 -3.19 12.15 5.90
C ARG A 245 -1.94 11.35 5.55
N THR A 246 -2.07 10.05 5.41
CA THR A 246 -0.98 9.13 5.05
C THR A 246 -0.42 9.46 3.67
N VAL A 247 -1.29 9.65 2.66
CA VAL A 247 -0.85 10.10 1.32
C VAL A 247 -0.10 11.44 1.41
N ALA A 248 -0.60 12.38 2.21
CA ALA A 248 0.08 13.67 2.42
C ALA A 248 1.46 13.52 3.05
N TRP A 249 1.59 12.62 4.01
CA TRP A 249 2.85 12.33 4.67
C TRP A 249 3.88 11.74 3.69
N TYR A 250 3.48 10.75 2.89
CA TYR A 250 4.36 10.15 1.88
C TYR A 250 4.78 11.15 0.80
N GLN A 251 3.94 12.13 0.46
CA GLN A 251 4.33 13.23 -0.40
C GLN A 251 5.44 14.09 0.24
N THR A 252 5.32 14.41 1.53
CA THR A 252 6.37 15.12 2.28
C THR A 252 7.64 14.30 2.40
N ALA A 253 7.53 12.98 2.66
CA ALA A 253 8.65 12.07 2.69
C ALA A 253 9.40 12.01 1.35
N SER A 254 8.66 12.00 0.23
CA SER A 254 9.24 12.06 -1.11
C SER A 254 10.03 13.36 -1.35
N ASP A 255 9.48 14.51 -0.96
CA ASP A 255 10.19 15.78 -1.06
C ASP A 255 11.44 15.79 -0.18
N THR A 256 11.38 15.20 1.01
CA THR A 256 12.53 15.09 1.94
C THR A 256 13.65 14.24 1.35
N LEU A 257 13.32 13.08 0.80
CA LEU A 257 14.32 12.15 0.26
C LEU A 257 14.90 12.63 -1.08
N PHE A 258 14.03 13.08 -1.98
CA PHE A 258 14.37 13.28 -3.40
C PHE A 258 14.31 14.75 -3.84
N GLY A 259 13.79 15.68 -3.03
CA GLY A 259 13.56 17.08 -3.43
C GLY A 259 12.47 17.23 -4.50
N ARG A 260 11.65 16.19 -4.71
CA ARG A 260 10.56 16.15 -5.68
C ARG A 260 9.54 15.08 -5.33
N GLN A 261 8.37 15.16 -5.95
CA GLN A 261 7.44 14.03 -5.95
C GLN A 261 7.95 12.93 -6.88
N ILE A 262 7.97 11.69 -6.40
CA ILE A 262 8.20 10.51 -7.25
C ILE A 262 6.85 10.00 -7.79
N ALA A 263 6.88 9.07 -8.74
CA ALA A 263 5.70 8.27 -9.06
C ALA A 263 5.50 7.24 -7.94
N PHE A 264 4.39 7.34 -7.21
CA PHE A 264 4.12 6.48 -6.05
C PHE A 264 3.54 5.12 -6.46
N ILE A 265 3.74 4.12 -5.61
CA ILE A 265 3.10 2.80 -5.68
C ILE A 265 2.37 2.60 -4.36
N MET A 266 1.03 2.60 -4.41
CA MET A 266 0.18 2.50 -3.23
C MET A 266 -0.27 1.07 -3.02
N LEU A 267 -0.01 0.54 -1.82
CA LEU A 267 -0.51 -0.74 -1.34
C LEU A 267 -1.93 -0.56 -0.82
N LEU A 268 -2.80 -1.39 -1.30
CA LEU A 268 -4.16 -1.64 -0.84
C LEU A 268 -4.42 -3.15 -0.85
N HIS A 269 -5.50 -3.60 -0.25
CA HIS A 269 -5.94 -5.00 -0.31
C HIS A 269 -7.32 -5.11 -0.99
N ALA A 270 -7.59 -6.29 -1.56
CA ALA A 270 -8.89 -6.58 -2.17
C ALA A 270 -9.95 -6.82 -1.07
N THR A 271 -10.43 -5.74 -0.46
CA THR A 271 -11.37 -5.75 0.68
C THR A 271 -12.70 -5.11 0.34
N ARG A 272 -13.72 -5.42 1.15
CA ARG A 272 -15.01 -4.75 1.07
C ARG A 272 -14.91 -3.25 1.39
N LEU A 273 -14.07 -2.88 2.35
CA LEU A 273 -13.82 -1.48 2.70
C LEU A 273 -13.32 -0.70 1.48
N ASN A 274 -12.29 -1.20 0.80
CA ASN A 274 -11.75 -0.55 -0.40
C ASN A 274 -12.76 -0.49 -1.54
N ALA A 275 -13.57 -1.54 -1.72
CA ALA A 275 -14.64 -1.54 -2.71
C ALA A 275 -15.69 -0.44 -2.43
N ASP A 276 -16.12 -0.30 -1.18
CA ASP A 276 -17.09 0.71 -0.75
C ASP A 276 -16.48 2.15 -0.68
N CYS A 277 -15.14 2.26 -0.70
CA CYS A 277 -14.38 3.52 -0.59
C CYS A 277 -13.74 3.99 -1.90
N ILE A 278 -13.72 3.18 -2.97
CA ILE A 278 -12.93 3.46 -4.17
C ILE A 278 -13.26 4.83 -4.82
N ASP A 279 -14.52 5.25 -4.80
CA ASP A 279 -14.93 6.56 -5.30
C ASP A 279 -14.35 7.71 -4.44
N ASP A 280 -14.24 7.49 -3.13
CA ASP A 280 -13.68 8.48 -2.19
C ASP A 280 -12.15 8.48 -2.23
N ILE A 281 -11.51 7.33 -2.35
CA ILE A 281 -10.06 7.20 -2.61
C ILE A 281 -9.70 7.97 -3.90
N ALA A 282 -10.45 7.80 -4.97
CA ALA A 282 -10.24 8.56 -6.20
C ALA A 282 -10.37 10.08 -6.02
N LYS A 283 -11.25 10.55 -5.11
CA LYS A 283 -11.34 11.98 -4.75
C LYS A 283 -10.12 12.43 -3.95
N ILE A 284 -9.63 11.60 -3.00
CA ILE A 284 -8.41 11.87 -2.24
C ILE A 284 -7.23 12.05 -3.20
N LEU A 285 -7.00 11.10 -4.10
CA LEU A 285 -5.91 11.18 -5.08
C LEU A 285 -5.98 12.47 -5.91
N ARG A 286 -7.19 12.85 -6.38
CA ARG A 286 -7.36 14.11 -7.11
C ARG A 286 -7.06 15.35 -6.26
N ARG A 287 -7.54 15.40 -4.99
CA ARG A 287 -7.22 16.51 -4.06
C ARG A 287 -5.72 16.61 -3.78
N ARG A 288 -5.05 15.47 -3.73
CA ARG A 288 -3.60 15.36 -3.53
C ARG A 288 -2.80 15.56 -4.83
N ASN A 289 -3.48 15.91 -5.93
CA ASN A 289 -2.89 16.12 -7.26
C ASN A 289 -2.13 14.89 -7.78
N LEU A 290 -2.66 13.69 -7.54
CA LEU A 290 -2.11 12.42 -7.99
C LEU A 290 -2.97 11.84 -9.11
N LYS A 291 -2.34 11.50 -10.23
CA LYS A 291 -2.94 10.83 -11.39
C LYS A 291 -2.64 9.33 -11.32
N GLY A 292 -3.67 8.51 -11.49
CA GLY A 292 -3.50 7.05 -11.62
C GLY A 292 -2.70 6.68 -12.88
N VAL A 293 -1.69 5.85 -12.71
CA VAL A 293 -0.86 5.26 -13.77
C VAL A 293 -0.71 3.75 -13.56
N THR A 294 -0.21 3.02 -14.55
CA THR A 294 0.12 1.60 -14.38
C THR A 294 1.37 1.43 -13.51
N LEU A 295 1.56 0.24 -12.94
CA LEU A 295 2.78 -0.09 -12.21
C LEU A 295 4.02 0.04 -13.11
N GLU A 296 3.93 -0.41 -14.38
CA GLU A 296 4.99 -0.23 -15.38
C GLU A 296 5.36 1.23 -15.60
N GLU A 297 4.37 2.11 -15.62
CA GLU A 297 4.60 3.55 -15.78
C GLU A 297 5.29 4.14 -14.55
N ALA A 298 4.77 3.86 -13.36
CA ALA A 298 5.36 4.32 -12.11
C ALA A 298 6.83 3.87 -11.95
N MET A 299 7.14 2.62 -12.31
CA MET A 299 8.49 2.06 -12.24
C MET A 299 9.51 2.71 -13.19
N LYS A 300 9.08 3.59 -14.09
CA LYS A 300 10.02 4.40 -14.91
C LYS A 300 10.67 5.52 -14.12
N ASP A 301 10.12 5.89 -12.96
CA ASP A 301 10.71 6.91 -12.11
C ASP A 301 12.13 6.49 -11.67
N PRO A 302 13.12 7.40 -11.80
CA PRO A 302 14.50 7.11 -11.45
C PRO A 302 14.72 6.65 -10.00
N ALA A 303 13.83 6.99 -9.05
CA ALA A 303 13.93 6.53 -7.67
C ALA A 303 13.94 5.00 -7.57
N TYR A 304 13.19 4.29 -8.42
CA TYR A 304 13.14 2.82 -8.43
C TYR A 304 14.39 2.14 -8.99
N ARG A 305 15.39 2.92 -9.44
CA ARG A 305 16.71 2.40 -9.82
C ARG A 305 17.69 2.37 -8.65
N LEU A 306 17.30 2.98 -7.51
CA LEU A 306 18.11 2.87 -6.30
C LEU A 306 18.15 1.42 -5.84
N ARG A 307 19.31 1.04 -5.34
CA ARG A 307 19.50 -0.29 -4.76
C ARG A 307 18.61 -0.46 -3.54
N ASP A 308 18.04 -1.65 -3.36
CA ASP A 308 17.39 -2.09 -2.13
C ASP A 308 18.35 -3.01 -1.33
N PRO A 309 19.17 -2.46 -0.43
CA PRO A 309 20.07 -3.24 0.40
C PRO A 309 19.39 -3.83 1.62
N TYR A 310 18.12 -3.51 1.84
CA TYR A 310 17.42 -3.86 3.07
C TYR A 310 17.38 -5.37 3.28
N VAL A 311 17.81 -5.81 4.47
CA VAL A 311 17.71 -7.17 4.99
C VAL A 311 17.20 -7.07 6.41
N GLY A 312 16.04 -7.63 6.70
CA GLY A 312 15.42 -7.57 8.02
C GLY A 312 14.23 -8.51 8.09
N HIS A 313 13.82 -8.82 9.32
CA HIS A 313 12.59 -9.59 9.58
C HIS A 313 11.32 -8.78 9.31
N ASP A 314 11.49 -7.46 9.20
CA ASP A 314 10.39 -6.54 9.04
C ASP A 314 10.15 -6.20 7.57
N GLY A 315 8.88 -6.07 7.19
CA GLY A 315 8.49 -5.63 5.86
C GLY A 315 8.31 -4.13 5.79
N ILE A 316 9.38 -3.36 5.91
CA ILE A 316 9.32 -1.90 5.76
C ILE A 316 9.11 -1.50 4.31
N ASP A 317 8.40 -0.39 4.09
CA ASP A 317 8.17 0.14 2.76
C ASP A 317 9.44 0.75 2.12
N TRP A 318 9.37 1.07 0.83
CA TRP A 318 10.55 1.57 0.09
C TRP A 318 10.98 2.97 0.51
N MET A 319 10.09 3.81 1.06
CA MET A 319 10.51 5.13 1.58
C MET A 319 11.41 4.97 2.80
N GLU A 320 11.11 4.02 3.69
CA GLU A 320 11.98 3.68 4.81
C GLU A 320 13.31 3.04 4.36
N ARG A 321 13.26 2.14 3.35
CA ARG A 321 14.47 1.53 2.79
C ARG A 321 15.40 2.58 2.19
N TRP A 322 14.84 3.49 1.40
CA TRP A 322 15.61 4.56 0.77
C TRP A 322 16.11 5.61 1.77
N SER A 323 15.38 5.88 2.86
CA SER A 323 15.86 6.77 3.92
C SER A 323 17.17 6.25 4.51
N LYS A 324 17.26 4.92 4.72
CA LYS A 324 18.48 4.26 5.20
C LYS A 324 19.61 4.31 4.16
N GLU A 325 19.32 4.02 2.89
CA GLU A 325 20.31 4.04 1.80
C GLU A 325 20.82 5.46 1.51
N LEU A 326 19.95 6.45 1.55
CA LEU A 326 20.28 7.86 1.30
C LEU A 326 20.83 8.59 2.53
N HIS A 327 20.82 7.95 3.72
CA HIS A 327 21.18 8.57 5.01
C HIS A 327 20.40 9.87 5.27
N LYS A 328 19.09 9.85 5.01
CA LYS A 328 18.18 10.97 5.24
C LYS A 328 17.02 10.52 6.13
N ASP A 329 16.69 11.33 7.13
CA ASP A 329 15.57 11.04 8.02
C ASP A 329 14.25 11.34 7.34
N LEU A 330 13.26 10.48 7.59
CA LEU A 330 11.86 10.72 7.21
C LEU A 330 11.19 11.68 8.22
N PRO A 331 10.12 12.39 7.84
CA PRO A 331 9.46 13.36 8.70
C PRO A 331 8.58 12.70 9.77
N TRP A 332 9.15 11.80 10.60
CA TRP A 332 8.44 11.00 11.59
C TRP A 332 7.65 11.81 12.61
N ASP A 333 8.07 13.03 12.95
CA ASP A 333 7.36 13.90 13.89
C ASP A 333 5.92 14.21 13.44
N SER A 334 5.64 14.12 12.14
CA SER A 334 4.32 14.35 11.57
C SER A 334 3.57 13.04 11.21
N TRP A 335 4.18 11.87 11.46
CA TRP A 335 3.52 10.59 11.27
C TRP A 335 2.37 10.40 12.27
N GLN A 336 1.30 9.77 11.83
CA GLN A 336 0.17 9.44 12.67
C GLN A 336 -0.19 7.96 12.44
N GLU A 337 -0.30 7.23 13.52
CA GLU A 337 -0.81 5.86 13.50
C GLU A 337 -2.31 5.82 13.19
N PRO A 338 -2.85 4.65 12.80
CA PRO A 338 -4.28 4.42 12.80
C PRO A 338 -4.89 4.77 14.17
N PRO A 339 -6.16 5.20 14.23
CA PRO A 339 -6.80 5.50 15.53
C PRO A 339 -6.75 4.30 16.48
N ASP A 340 -6.40 4.53 17.75
CA ASP A 340 -6.30 3.48 18.79
C ASP A 340 -7.56 2.60 18.84
N GLU A 341 -8.73 3.18 18.59
CA GLU A 341 -9.99 2.46 18.55
C GLU A 341 -10.02 1.42 17.41
N ILE A 342 -9.51 1.76 16.23
CA ILE A 342 -9.41 0.84 15.09
C ILE A 342 -8.44 -0.29 15.39
N VAL A 343 -7.27 0.05 15.94
CA VAL A 343 -6.26 -0.91 16.38
C VAL A 343 -6.86 -1.94 17.36
N GLN A 344 -7.60 -1.45 18.38
CA GLN A 344 -8.25 -2.32 19.35
C GLN A 344 -9.40 -3.16 18.74
N GLU A 345 -10.11 -2.62 17.78
CA GLU A 345 -11.17 -3.35 17.08
C GLU A 345 -10.58 -4.43 16.16
N TYR A 346 -9.47 -4.15 15.49
CA TYR A 346 -8.72 -5.12 14.72
C TYR A 346 -8.21 -6.27 15.61
N ASP A 347 -7.53 -5.96 16.71
CA ASP A 347 -7.03 -6.97 17.66
C ASP A 347 -8.14 -7.88 18.18
N ARG A 348 -9.33 -7.34 18.44
CA ARG A 348 -10.49 -8.15 18.87
C ARG A 348 -11.00 -9.07 17.76
N ALA A 349 -11.14 -8.55 16.54
CA ALA A 349 -11.61 -9.33 15.40
C ALA A 349 -10.66 -10.49 15.08
N ASP A 350 -9.36 -10.24 15.17
CA ASP A 350 -8.31 -11.24 14.98
C ASP A 350 -8.29 -12.29 16.12
N ASN A 351 -8.46 -11.87 17.39
CA ASN A 351 -8.48 -12.78 18.54
C ASN A 351 -9.74 -13.67 18.60
N ASP A 352 -10.89 -13.18 18.12
CA ASP A 352 -12.14 -13.97 18.09
C ASP A 352 -12.06 -15.17 17.11
N ARG A 353 -10.99 -15.25 16.30
CA ARG A 353 -10.76 -16.35 15.34
C ARG A 353 -9.75 -17.39 15.82
N ARG A 354 -9.02 -17.12 16.88
CA ARG A 354 -8.11 -18.06 17.52
C ARG A 354 -8.86 -19.02 18.40
#